data_e268f7ff02f836ad6593f47f4aeb9cb2
#
_entry.id   e268f7ff02f836ad6593f47f4aeb9cb2
#
_cell.length_a   1.000
_cell.length_b   1.000
_cell.length_c   1.000
_cell.angle_alpha   90.00
_cell.angle_beta   90.00
_cell.angle_gamma   90.00
#
_symmetry.space_group_name_H-M   'P 1'
#
loop_
_entity.id
_entity.type
_entity.pdbx_description
1 polymer ?
#
loop_
_entity_poly.entity_id
_entity_poly.type
_entity_poly.pdbx_seq_one_letter_code
_entity_poly.pdbx_strand_id
1 'polypeptide(L)'
;LRTIAGLRPPRLTGGSVRVAGEDVSALPSYQVARRGVSLVPQGRRIFGSLSVEENLQIVARPTGAWDLGRVYELFPRLVERRRQAGWTLSGGEQQMLAIGRSLMTNPRLLLMDEPSEGLAPAVLDLILDRLGQLRLQGQAVLLAEQNVDLALAVADRVCVLGEAGTIAWSGPPATLRDAPAVLAELVGL
;
A
#
# COMPACT_ATOMS: atom_id res chain seq x y z
N LEU A 1 2.16 9.82 -2.73
CA LEU A 1 2.57 9.00 -1.57
C LEU A 1 4.03 9.22 -1.19
N ARG A 2 4.97 9.37 -2.12
CA ARG A 2 6.41 9.53 -1.86
C ARG A 2 6.73 10.68 -0.89
N THR A 3 6.05 11.84 -1.04
CA THR A 3 6.21 12.99 -0.13
C THR A 3 5.81 12.66 1.30
N ILE A 4 4.70 11.92 1.47
CA ILE A 4 4.20 11.47 2.79
C ILE A 4 5.21 10.53 3.45
N ALA A 5 5.88 9.66 2.67
CA ALA A 5 6.94 8.78 3.14
C ALA A 5 8.29 9.50 3.39
N GLY A 6 8.37 10.81 3.18
CA GLY A 6 9.60 11.58 3.32
C GLY A 6 10.64 11.32 2.22
N LEU A 7 10.24 10.70 1.11
CA LEU A 7 11.12 10.46 -0.05
C LEU A 7 11.20 11.70 -0.94
N ARG A 8 12.41 12.01 -1.41
CA ARG A 8 12.67 13.16 -2.28
C ARG A 8 13.34 12.71 -3.57
N PRO A 9 13.01 13.27 -4.75
CA PRO A 9 11.86 14.11 -5.03
C PRO A 9 10.54 13.34 -4.99
N PRO A 10 9.35 13.98 -4.92
CA PRO A 10 9.12 15.43 -4.88
C PRO A 10 9.33 16.05 -3.49
N ARG A 11 9.47 17.39 -3.44
CA ARG A 11 9.52 18.14 -2.18
C ARG A 11 8.14 18.70 -1.85
N LEU A 12 7.81 18.75 -0.56
CA LEU A 12 6.67 19.51 -0.08
C LEU A 12 6.99 21.03 -0.28
N THR A 13 6.13 21.73 -1.00
CA THR A 13 6.28 23.17 -1.30
C THR A 13 5.40 24.05 -0.42
N GLY A 14 4.44 23.45 0.28
CA GLY A 14 3.55 24.14 1.21
C GLY A 14 2.68 23.13 1.97
N GLY A 15 1.98 23.59 3.01
CA GLY A 15 1.15 22.74 3.85
C GLY A 15 1.97 21.88 4.83
N SER A 16 1.31 20.88 5.41
CA SER A 16 1.93 19.95 6.36
C SER A 16 1.42 18.52 6.18
N VAL A 17 2.25 17.55 6.53
CA VAL A 17 1.90 16.14 6.61
C VAL A 17 1.96 15.71 8.06
N ARG A 18 0.84 15.20 8.60
CA ARG A 18 0.76 14.70 9.96
C ARG A 18 0.42 13.21 9.99
N VAL A 19 1.15 12.47 10.81
CA VAL A 19 0.91 11.04 11.04
C VAL A 19 0.68 10.86 12.54
N ALA A 20 -0.50 10.35 12.89
CA ALA A 20 -0.93 10.19 14.28
C ALA A 20 -0.76 11.46 15.14
N GLY A 21 -1.06 12.64 14.54
CA GLY A 21 -0.95 13.93 15.18
C GLY A 21 0.43 14.61 15.13
N GLU A 22 1.49 13.86 14.83
CA GLU A 22 2.85 14.38 14.70
C GLU A 22 3.11 14.93 13.31
N ASP A 23 3.71 16.13 13.22
CA ASP A 23 4.15 16.71 11.95
C ASP A 23 5.44 16.02 11.46
N VAL A 24 5.36 15.45 10.27
CA VAL A 24 6.47 14.73 9.64
C VAL A 24 7.01 15.44 8.39
N SER A 25 6.50 16.62 8.07
CA SER A 25 6.75 17.36 6.82
C SER A 25 8.22 17.58 6.49
N ALA A 26 9.03 17.92 7.49
CA ALA A 26 10.46 18.21 7.33
C ALA A 26 11.37 17.00 7.57
N LEU A 27 10.81 15.87 8.01
CA LEU A 27 11.60 14.72 8.42
C LEU A 27 12.16 13.94 7.21
N PRO A 28 13.38 13.40 7.31
CA PRO A 28 13.90 12.47 6.34
C PRO A 28 13.16 11.13 6.41
N SER A 29 13.12 10.37 5.30
CA SER A 29 12.34 9.15 5.15
C SER A 29 12.56 8.11 6.26
N TYR A 30 13.79 7.93 6.73
CA TYR A 30 14.08 6.99 7.82
C TYR A 30 13.44 7.39 9.15
N GLN A 31 13.28 8.69 9.41
CA GLN A 31 12.57 9.17 10.60
C GLN A 31 11.05 9.01 10.44
N VAL A 32 10.52 9.25 9.24
CA VAL A 32 9.11 8.98 8.92
C VAL A 32 8.80 7.48 9.10
N ALA A 33 9.67 6.61 8.60
CA ALA A 33 9.55 5.16 8.77
C ALA A 33 9.60 4.75 10.25
N ARG A 34 10.45 5.37 11.08
CA ARG A 34 10.48 5.12 12.54
C ARG A 34 9.20 5.51 13.26
N ARG A 35 8.40 6.44 12.70
CA ARG A 35 7.07 6.81 13.20
C ARG A 35 5.95 5.88 12.73
N GLY A 36 6.33 4.78 12.07
CA GLY A 36 5.41 3.74 11.65
C GLY A 36 4.77 3.99 10.30
N VAL A 37 5.40 4.72 9.41
CA VAL A 37 4.96 4.82 8.00
C VAL A 37 5.75 3.83 7.18
N SER A 38 5.07 2.95 6.44
CA SER A 38 5.69 2.04 5.47
C SER A 38 5.11 2.27 4.09
N LEU A 39 5.93 2.14 3.05
CA LEU A 39 5.52 2.35 1.67
C LEU A 39 5.75 1.07 0.86
N VAL A 40 4.70 0.59 0.21
CA VAL A 40 4.76 -0.34 -0.93
C VAL A 40 4.79 0.52 -2.19
N PRO A 41 5.95 0.71 -2.82
CA PRO A 41 6.06 1.54 -4.01
C PRO A 41 5.58 0.80 -5.25
N GLN A 42 5.21 1.55 -6.28
CA GLN A 42 5.00 1.05 -7.63
C GLN A 42 6.21 0.21 -8.10
N GLY A 43 5.96 -0.86 -8.83
CA GLY A 43 7.00 -1.76 -9.34
C GLY A 43 7.58 -2.70 -8.27
N ARG A 44 6.85 -2.93 -7.15
CA ARG A 44 7.11 -3.97 -6.11
C ARG A 44 8.41 -3.80 -5.34
N ARG A 45 9.53 -3.52 -5.99
CA ARG A 45 10.90 -3.25 -5.45
C ARG A 45 11.35 -4.21 -4.35
N ILE A 46 11.17 -5.51 -4.60
CA ILE A 46 11.70 -6.56 -3.74
C ILE A 46 13.22 -6.71 -3.92
N PHE A 47 13.90 -7.35 -2.97
CA PHE A 47 15.29 -7.76 -3.12
C PHE A 47 15.34 -9.08 -3.89
N GLY A 48 15.54 -9.01 -5.21
CA GLY A 48 15.45 -10.16 -6.09
C GLY A 48 16.42 -11.30 -5.75
N SER A 49 17.63 -10.98 -5.29
CA SER A 49 18.66 -11.96 -4.92
C SER A 49 18.41 -12.64 -3.57
N LEU A 50 17.59 -12.04 -2.71
CA LEU A 50 17.23 -12.63 -1.43
C LEU A 50 16.05 -13.59 -1.61
N SER A 51 15.99 -14.62 -0.77
CA SER A 51 14.82 -15.49 -0.66
C SER A 51 13.60 -14.69 -0.15
N VAL A 52 12.41 -15.28 -0.29
CA VAL A 52 11.17 -14.71 0.27
C VAL A 52 11.32 -14.45 1.77
N GLU A 53 11.83 -15.45 2.51
CA GLU A 53 12.00 -15.36 3.96
C GLU A 53 13.00 -14.25 4.34
N GLU A 54 14.15 -14.17 3.66
CA GLU A 54 15.14 -13.12 3.89
C GLU A 54 14.59 -11.72 3.55
N ASN A 55 13.80 -11.57 2.48
CA ASN A 55 13.11 -10.33 2.17
C ASN A 55 12.20 -9.85 3.30
N LEU A 56 11.50 -10.78 3.96
CA LEU A 56 10.62 -10.46 5.09
C LEU A 56 11.42 -10.14 6.35
N GLN A 57 12.45 -10.94 6.65
CA GLN A 57 13.22 -10.82 7.88
C GLN A 57 14.12 -9.57 7.94
N ILE A 58 14.69 -9.13 6.80
CA ILE A 58 15.64 -8.02 6.76
C ILE A 58 15.08 -6.69 7.28
N VAL A 59 13.75 -6.53 7.26
CA VAL A 59 13.04 -5.34 7.74
C VAL A 59 12.25 -5.57 9.02
N ALA A 60 12.24 -6.81 9.54
CA ALA A 60 11.45 -7.19 10.68
C ALA A 60 11.78 -6.35 11.92
N ARG A 61 10.74 -5.90 12.60
CA ARG A 61 10.89 -5.27 13.92
C ARG A 61 10.63 -6.31 14.99
N PRO A 62 11.40 -6.30 16.09
CA PRO A 62 11.32 -7.34 17.13
C PRO A 62 10.02 -7.32 17.92
N THR A 63 9.27 -6.19 17.84
CA THR A 63 8.02 -5.99 18.59
C THR A 63 6.94 -5.47 17.67
N GLY A 64 5.74 -6.01 17.81
CA GLY A 64 4.55 -5.58 17.06
C GLY A 64 3.60 -6.72 16.74
N ALA A 65 2.51 -6.40 16.06
CA ALA A 65 1.48 -7.36 15.70
C ALA A 65 1.86 -8.24 14.50
N TRP A 66 2.79 -7.77 13.64
CA TRP A 66 3.20 -8.46 12.44
C TRP A 66 4.54 -9.18 12.64
N ASP A 67 4.51 -10.47 12.40
CA ASP A 67 5.65 -11.38 12.35
C ASP A 67 5.56 -12.27 11.09
N LEU A 68 6.53 -13.17 10.90
CA LEU A 68 6.53 -14.11 9.78
C LEU A 68 5.29 -14.99 9.76
N GLY A 69 4.82 -15.45 10.90
CA GLY A 69 3.63 -16.31 11.01
C GLY A 69 2.40 -15.60 10.45
N ARG A 70 2.13 -14.39 10.92
CA ARG A 70 0.98 -13.60 10.46
C ARG A 70 1.08 -13.19 8.98
N VAL A 71 2.28 -12.88 8.48
CA VAL A 71 2.46 -12.61 7.05
C VAL A 71 2.19 -13.86 6.22
N TYR A 72 2.59 -15.03 6.70
CA TYR A 72 2.34 -16.30 6.04
C TYR A 72 0.86 -16.74 6.11
N GLU A 73 0.17 -16.42 7.21
CA GLU A 73 -1.29 -16.59 7.30
C GLU A 73 -2.03 -15.70 6.29
N LEU A 74 -1.58 -14.44 6.16
CA LEU A 74 -2.16 -13.52 5.18
C LEU A 74 -1.85 -13.94 3.73
N PHE A 75 -0.65 -14.46 3.47
CA PHE A 75 -0.16 -14.85 2.16
C PHE A 75 0.42 -16.28 2.16
N PRO A 76 -0.43 -17.33 2.23
CA PRO A 76 0.03 -18.72 2.31
C PRO A 76 0.95 -19.14 1.15
N ARG A 77 0.76 -18.53 -0.03
CA ARG A 77 1.60 -18.78 -1.20
C ARG A 77 3.08 -18.46 -0.96
N LEU A 78 3.37 -17.48 -0.10
CA LEU A 78 4.75 -17.13 0.27
C LEU A 78 5.45 -18.21 1.10
N VAL A 79 4.69 -19.02 1.87
CA VAL A 79 5.23 -20.18 2.62
C VAL A 79 5.81 -21.20 1.66
N GLU A 80 5.06 -21.53 0.60
CA GLU A 80 5.48 -22.50 -0.41
C GLU A 80 6.75 -22.06 -1.12
N ARG A 81 6.96 -20.75 -1.23
CA ARG A 81 8.06 -20.09 -1.92
C ARG A 81 9.16 -19.58 -0.99
N ARG A 82 9.08 -19.83 0.32
CA ARG A 82 9.92 -19.15 1.33
C ARG A 82 11.43 -19.20 1.08
N ARG A 83 11.93 -20.28 0.45
CA ARG A 83 13.35 -20.47 0.12
C ARG A 83 13.73 -20.03 -1.31
N GLN A 84 12.76 -19.62 -2.11
CA GLN A 84 13.01 -19.19 -3.48
C GLN A 84 13.49 -17.75 -3.51
N ALA A 85 14.39 -17.44 -4.45
CA ALA A 85 14.87 -16.08 -4.67
C ALA A 85 13.73 -15.20 -5.27
N GLY A 86 13.68 -13.92 -4.85
CA GLY A 86 12.61 -13.01 -5.22
C GLY A 86 12.42 -12.87 -6.74
N TRP A 87 13.48 -12.90 -7.53
CA TRP A 87 13.39 -12.79 -9.01
C TRP A 87 12.70 -14.00 -9.68
N THR A 88 12.57 -15.15 -9.00
CA THR A 88 11.91 -16.34 -9.54
C THR A 88 10.39 -16.32 -9.33
N LEU A 89 9.90 -15.36 -8.56
CA LEU A 89 8.49 -15.22 -8.22
C LEU A 89 7.70 -14.63 -9.41
N SER A 90 6.45 -15.05 -9.55
CA SER A 90 5.48 -14.37 -10.41
C SER A 90 5.23 -12.94 -9.95
N GLY A 91 4.69 -12.08 -10.84
CA GLY A 91 4.36 -10.71 -10.50
C GLY A 91 3.43 -10.57 -9.29
N GLY A 92 2.45 -11.46 -9.17
CA GLY A 92 1.54 -11.48 -8.02
C GLY A 92 2.23 -11.92 -6.73
N GLU A 93 3.09 -12.94 -6.78
CA GLU A 93 3.88 -13.37 -5.62
C GLU A 93 4.85 -12.27 -5.17
N GLN A 94 5.46 -11.54 -6.12
CA GLN A 94 6.30 -10.38 -5.79
C GLN A 94 5.51 -9.26 -5.12
N GLN A 95 4.26 -9.01 -5.55
CA GLN A 95 3.39 -8.02 -4.94
C GLN A 95 3.00 -8.42 -3.50
N MET A 96 2.63 -9.69 -3.29
CA MET A 96 2.37 -10.23 -1.95
C MET A 96 3.61 -10.08 -1.05
N LEU A 97 4.80 -10.39 -1.58
CA LEU A 97 6.06 -10.23 -0.85
C LEU A 97 6.36 -8.77 -0.50
N ALA A 98 6.10 -7.83 -1.41
CA ALA A 98 6.29 -6.39 -1.16
C ALA A 98 5.35 -5.88 -0.05
N ILE A 99 4.08 -6.31 -0.06
CA ILE A 99 3.11 -5.98 0.98
C ILE A 99 3.54 -6.63 2.30
N GLY A 100 3.82 -7.93 2.31
CA GLY A 100 4.26 -8.66 3.50
C GLY A 100 5.50 -8.04 4.13
N ARG A 101 6.50 -7.69 3.33
CA ARG A 101 7.70 -7.00 3.79
C ARG A 101 7.38 -5.64 4.44
N SER A 102 6.44 -4.90 3.88
CA SER A 102 6.02 -3.64 4.49
C SER A 102 5.30 -3.85 5.82
N LEU A 103 4.47 -4.90 5.95
CA LEU A 103 3.80 -5.27 7.20
C LEU A 103 4.80 -5.70 8.29
N MET A 104 5.90 -6.39 7.92
CA MET A 104 6.97 -6.77 8.87
C MET A 104 7.63 -5.58 9.58
N THR A 105 7.50 -4.37 9.05
CA THR A 105 7.92 -3.14 9.75
C THR A 105 6.96 -2.71 10.85
N ASN A 106 5.85 -3.42 11.06
CA ASN A 106 4.78 -3.09 12.00
C ASN A 106 4.29 -1.64 11.83
N PRO A 107 3.77 -1.26 10.65
CA PRO A 107 3.43 0.12 10.36
C PRO A 107 2.13 0.54 11.05
N ARG A 108 2.08 1.80 11.50
CA ARG A 108 0.83 2.46 11.88
C ARG A 108 0.03 2.91 10.65
N LEU A 109 0.75 3.24 9.57
CA LEU A 109 0.20 3.65 8.27
C LEU A 109 0.94 2.94 7.15
N LEU A 110 0.21 2.14 6.37
CA LEU A 110 0.69 1.51 5.15
C LEU A 110 0.30 2.37 3.95
N LEU A 111 1.29 2.86 3.23
CA LEU A 111 1.12 3.56 1.95
C LEU A 111 1.28 2.55 0.82
N MET A 112 0.37 2.54 -0.15
CA MET A 112 0.42 1.64 -1.31
C MET A 112 0.24 2.42 -2.60
N ASP A 113 1.22 2.32 -3.50
CA ASP A 113 1.29 3.06 -4.75
C ASP A 113 1.03 2.11 -5.91
N GLU A 114 -0.17 2.18 -6.50
CA GLU A 114 -0.65 1.34 -7.62
C GLU A 114 -0.39 -0.16 -7.43
N PRO A 115 -0.85 -0.77 -6.31
CA PRO A 115 -0.56 -2.17 -6.02
C PRO A 115 -1.22 -3.16 -7.00
N SER A 116 -2.19 -2.73 -7.81
CA SER A 116 -2.87 -3.55 -8.82
C SER A 116 -2.13 -3.62 -10.15
N GLU A 117 -1.16 -2.74 -10.38
CA GLU A 117 -0.50 -2.59 -11.69
C GLU A 117 0.12 -3.90 -12.19
N GLY A 118 -0.24 -4.30 -13.41
CA GLY A 118 0.30 -5.47 -14.09
C GLY A 118 0.00 -6.80 -13.39
N LEU A 119 -1.09 -6.86 -12.61
CA LEU A 119 -1.57 -8.09 -12.00
C LEU A 119 -2.66 -8.76 -12.85
N ALA A 120 -2.64 -10.09 -12.87
CA ALA A 120 -3.73 -10.87 -13.45
C ALA A 120 -5.00 -10.75 -12.57
N PRO A 121 -6.22 -10.84 -13.16
CA PRO A 121 -7.48 -10.66 -12.42
C PRO A 121 -7.58 -11.50 -11.14
N ALA A 122 -7.25 -12.78 -11.20
CA ALA A 122 -7.31 -13.67 -10.04
C ALA A 122 -6.35 -13.25 -8.89
N VAL A 123 -5.23 -12.60 -9.22
CA VAL A 123 -4.30 -12.06 -8.22
C VAL A 123 -4.84 -10.77 -7.65
N LEU A 124 -5.50 -9.97 -8.48
CA LEU A 124 -6.17 -8.74 -8.05
C LEU A 124 -7.25 -9.04 -7.01
N ASP A 125 -8.12 -10.03 -7.27
CA ASP A 125 -9.15 -10.47 -6.33
C ASP A 125 -8.55 -10.90 -4.98
N LEU A 126 -7.43 -11.62 -5.03
CA LEU A 126 -6.71 -12.00 -3.81
C LEU A 126 -6.17 -10.77 -3.05
N ILE A 127 -5.57 -9.79 -3.73
CA ILE A 127 -5.08 -8.56 -3.09
C ILE A 127 -6.25 -7.77 -2.48
N LEU A 128 -7.38 -7.67 -3.18
CA LEU A 128 -8.61 -7.05 -2.66
C LEU A 128 -9.07 -7.68 -1.35
N ASP A 129 -9.15 -9.01 -1.32
CA ASP A 129 -9.53 -9.75 -0.11
C ASP A 129 -8.55 -9.49 1.04
N ARG A 130 -7.24 -9.49 0.78
CA ARG A 130 -6.21 -9.22 1.80
C ARG A 130 -6.25 -7.76 2.30
N LEU A 131 -6.50 -6.79 1.44
CA LEU A 131 -6.71 -5.40 1.85
C LEU A 131 -7.97 -5.26 2.73
N GLY A 132 -9.04 -5.96 2.38
CA GLY A 132 -10.24 -6.07 3.21
C GLY A 132 -9.94 -6.63 4.61
N GLN A 133 -9.15 -7.69 4.69
CA GLN A 133 -8.72 -8.29 5.97
C GLN A 133 -7.86 -7.32 6.80
N LEU A 134 -6.91 -6.61 6.19
CA LEU A 134 -6.08 -5.60 6.85
C LEU A 134 -6.96 -4.48 7.44
N ARG A 135 -7.95 -4.00 6.68
CA ARG A 135 -8.91 -3.00 7.13
C ARG A 135 -9.70 -3.48 8.35
N LEU A 136 -10.23 -4.70 8.32
CA LEU A 136 -10.98 -5.29 9.43
C LEU A 136 -10.13 -5.46 10.68
N GLN A 137 -8.81 -5.63 10.53
CA GLN A 137 -7.86 -5.69 11.65
C GLN A 137 -7.44 -4.29 12.15
N GLY A 138 -8.01 -3.21 11.60
CA GLY A 138 -7.72 -1.85 12.00
C GLY A 138 -6.40 -1.28 11.45
N GLN A 139 -5.80 -1.92 10.44
CA GLN A 139 -4.62 -1.38 9.77
C GLN A 139 -5.00 -0.16 8.95
N ALA A 140 -4.40 1.00 9.28
CA ALA A 140 -4.57 2.19 8.45
C ALA A 140 -3.81 2.01 7.13
N VAL A 141 -4.53 2.19 6.01
CA VAL A 141 -3.98 2.09 4.65
C VAL A 141 -4.33 3.37 3.89
N LEU A 142 -3.36 3.97 3.23
CA LEU A 142 -3.56 5.00 2.21
C LEU A 142 -3.14 4.44 0.86
N LEU A 143 -4.13 4.24 0.00
CA LEU A 143 -4.00 3.63 -1.31
C LEU A 143 -4.09 4.70 -2.40
N ALA A 144 -3.11 4.76 -3.30
CA ALA A 144 -3.22 5.47 -4.58
C ALA A 144 -3.42 4.43 -5.68
N GLU A 145 -4.52 4.55 -6.40
CA GLU A 145 -4.93 3.60 -7.43
C GLU A 145 -5.54 4.29 -8.64
N GLN A 146 -5.26 3.74 -9.82
CA GLN A 146 -5.93 4.10 -11.08
C GLN A 146 -7.12 3.17 -11.34
N ASN A 147 -7.10 1.97 -10.78
CA ASN A 147 -8.23 1.04 -10.86
C ASN A 147 -9.33 1.50 -9.89
N VAL A 148 -10.34 2.16 -10.47
CA VAL A 148 -11.45 2.76 -9.72
C VAL A 148 -12.26 1.70 -8.99
N ASP A 149 -12.55 0.56 -9.63
CA ASP A 149 -13.34 -0.52 -9.03
C ASP A 149 -12.63 -1.08 -7.78
N LEU A 150 -11.31 -1.26 -7.87
CA LEU A 150 -10.51 -1.66 -6.72
C LEU A 150 -10.58 -0.64 -5.60
N ALA A 151 -10.33 0.64 -5.91
CA ALA A 151 -10.35 1.71 -4.92
C ALA A 151 -11.69 1.78 -4.20
N LEU A 152 -12.80 1.74 -4.97
CA LEU A 152 -14.16 1.77 -4.42
C LEU A 152 -14.48 0.52 -3.59
N ALA A 153 -13.93 -0.65 -3.94
CA ALA A 153 -14.22 -1.90 -3.23
C ALA A 153 -13.63 -1.94 -1.81
N VAL A 154 -12.43 -1.38 -1.60
CA VAL A 154 -11.69 -1.54 -0.33
C VAL A 154 -11.71 -0.31 0.57
N ALA A 155 -11.97 0.89 0.03
CA ALA A 155 -11.84 2.13 0.79
C ALA A 155 -13.04 2.39 1.72
N ASP A 156 -12.77 3.02 2.87
CA ASP A 156 -13.78 3.65 3.72
C ASP A 156 -14.06 5.09 3.27
N ARG A 157 -13.07 5.73 2.65
CA ARG A 157 -13.15 7.07 2.08
C ARG A 157 -12.33 7.16 0.80
N VAL A 158 -12.85 7.83 -0.20
CA VAL A 158 -12.20 8.08 -1.48
C VAL A 158 -11.94 9.57 -1.66
N CYS A 159 -10.80 9.91 -2.26
CA CYS A 159 -10.47 11.23 -2.75
C CYS A 159 -10.12 11.10 -4.23
N VAL A 160 -10.82 11.81 -5.09
CA VAL A 160 -10.50 11.89 -6.52
C VAL A 160 -9.63 13.12 -6.75
N LEU A 161 -8.47 12.91 -7.39
CA LEU A 161 -7.56 13.99 -7.77
C LEU A 161 -7.90 14.46 -9.18
N GLY A 162 -8.13 15.74 -9.35
CA GLY A 162 -8.30 16.38 -10.66
C GLY A 162 -6.96 16.67 -11.34
N GLU A 163 -7.03 17.19 -12.57
CA GLU A 163 -5.88 17.45 -13.45
C GLU A 163 -4.78 18.32 -12.81
N ALA A 164 -5.17 19.31 -12.02
CA ALA A 164 -4.21 20.18 -11.32
C ALA A 164 -3.63 19.58 -10.02
N GLY A 165 -3.89 18.31 -9.73
CA GLY A 165 -3.51 17.66 -8.47
C GLY A 165 -4.29 18.17 -7.26
N THR A 166 -5.40 18.86 -7.47
CA THR A 166 -6.35 19.27 -6.44
C THR A 166 -7.35 18.16 -6.17
N ILE A 167 -7.94 18.13 -4.97
CA ILE A 167 -9.03 17.21 -4.67
C ILE A 167 -10.30 17.70 -5.38
N ALA A 168 -10.70 17.00 -6.44
CA ALA A 168 -11.92 17.27 -7.16
C ALA A 168 -13.17 16.78 -6.41
N TRP A 169 -13.03 15.65 -5.69
CA TRP A 169 -14.11 15.08 -4.89
C TRP A 169 -13.54 14.31 -3.69
N SER A 170 -14.31 14.25 -2.60
CA SER A 170 -13.97 13.42 -1.45
C SER A 170 -15.22 13.01 -0.68
N GLY A 171 -15.35 11.71 -0.38
CA GLY A 171 -16.50 11.17 0.35
C GLY A 171 -16.45 9.65 0.51
N PRO A 172 -17.55 9.05 1.00
CA PRO A 172 -17.67 7.59 1.10
C PRO A 172 -17.83 6.96 -0.30
N PRO A 173 -17.27 5.77 -0.55
CA PRO A 173 -17.29 5.12 -1.87
C PRO A 173 -18.72 4.83 -2.36
N ALA A 174 -19.69 4.60 -1.48
CA ALA A 174 -21.09 4.37 -1.85
C ALA A 174 -21.66 5.51 -2.70
N THR A 175 -21.34 6.76 -2.37
CA THR A 175 -21.83 7.92 -3.11
C THR A 175 -21.42 7.90 -4.59
N LEU A 176 -20.21 7.45 -4.90
CA LEU A 176 -19.75 7.34 -6.29
C LEU A 176 -20.29 6.08 -6.98
N ARG A 177 -20.48 4.98 -6.27
CA ARG A 177 -21.11 3.76 -6.84
C ARG A 177 -22.55 4.04 -7.26
N ASP A 178 -23.27 4.84 -6.48
CA ASP A 178 -24.68 5.18 -6.72
C ASP A 178 -24.83 6.29 -7.78
N ALA A 179 -23.74 6.91 -8.23
CA ALA A 179 -23.70 8.00 -9.20
C ALA A 179 -22.65 7.76 -10.30
N PRO A 180 -22.84 6.75 -11.18
CA PRO A 180 -21.84 6.37 -12.18
C PRO A 180 -21.52 7.49 -13.19
N ALA A 181 -22.49 8.35 -13.51
CA ALA A 181 -22.26 9.51 -14.39
C ALA A 181 -21.30 10.52 -13.77
N VAL A 182 -21.42 10.78 -12.45
CA VAL A 182 -20.52 11.67 -11.72
C VAL A 182 -19.13 11.05 -11.64
N LEU A 183 -19.05 9.74 -11.42
CA LEU A 183 -17.78 9.04 -11.40
C LEU A 183 -17.07 9.15 -12.76
N ALA A 184 -17.76 8.90 -13.87
CA ALA A 184 -17.20 8.99 -15.21
C ALA A 184 -16.65 10.41 -15.50
N GLU A 185 -17.39 11.46 -15.14
CA GLU A 185 -16.93 12.85 -15.27
C GLU A 185 -15.64 13.12 -14.44
N LEU A 186 -15.61 12.63 -13.20
CA LEU A 186 -14.48 12.86 -12.29
C LEU A 186 -13.19 12.15 -12.71
N VAL A 187 -13.29 10.98 -13.36
CA VAL A 187 -12.13 10.16 -13.77
C VAL A 187 -11.80 10.28 -15.25
N GLY A 188 -12.56 11.10 -16.00
CA GLY A 188 -12.32 11.37 -17.42
C GLY A 188 -12.68 10.22 -18.37
N LEU A 189 -13.74 9.45 -18.05
CA LEU A 189 -14.28 8.35 -18.85
C LEU A 189 -15.49 8.79 -19.68
#